data_2b70e0420cbce96651f858cb0ad55464
#
_entry.id   2b70e0420cbce96651f858cb0ad55464
#
_cell.length_a   1.000
_cell.length_b   1.000
_cell.length_c   1.000
_cell.angle_alpha   90.00
_cell.angle_beta   90.00
_cell.angle_gamma   90.00
#
_symmetry.space_group_name_H-M   'P 1'
#
loop_
_entity.id
_entity.type
_entity.pdbx_description
1 polymer ?
#
loop_
_entity_poly.entity_id
_entity_poly.type
_entity_poly.pdbx_seq_one_letter_code
_entity_poly.pdbx_strand_id
1 'polypeptide(L)'
;MEPLTHFQEDVLADLLQSIHLHSTLYCRAKMGAPWGLRVSRREIASFHIVTAGTSWLTVEGVDQPVLLTQGDLVILPHGHAHTLTDHPNTPVKKLEDLVRTGPGAKDGIFSSGGQGAVTTLICGGLQLEAHTTNPLFSILPPLLHMSSRDEQSIPWLATIVKLVKAEASVQRPAAEAIITRLSEILFIQAVRAYMSSASDGNRGWLAALKDPQIGQALSLIQRQPGESWTVESLASHVSLSRSAFSAKFKQLVGEPPMQYITRVRLTKAAALLRAQSATLVEVALSIGYDSEVAFSKAFKRYFGMAPGAYRQGRHPPIEAGNFNNS
;
A
#
# COMPACT_ATOMS: atom_id res chain seq x y z
N MET A 1 16.23 34.66 10.69
CA MET A 1 15.94 33.73 9.55
C MET A 1 16.96 32.64 9.67
N GLU A 2 16.65 31.64 10.52
CA GLU A 2 17.52 30.47 10.70
C GLU A 2 17.49 29.65 9.42
N PRO A 3 18.63 29.12 8.94
CA PRO A 3 18.64 28.24 7.80
C PRO A 3 17.90 26.96 8.17
N LEU A 4 17.02 26.49 7.28
CA LEU A 4 16.38 25.19 7.32
C LEU A 4 17.47 24.11 7.21
N THR A 5 18.16 23.84 8.31
CA THR A 5 19.18 22.81 8.44
C THR A 5 18.53 21.49 8.84
N HIS A 6 18.89 20.47 8.07
CA HIS A 6 18.60 19.05 8.21
C HIS A 6 17.15 18.64 7.86
N PHE A 7 16.89 18.52 6.56
CA PHE A 7 16.08 17.40 6.10
C PHE A 7 16.79 16.12 6.60
N GLN A 8 16.40 15.60 7.76
CA GLN A 8 16.56 14.18 8.02
C GLN A 8 16.01 13.50 6.79
N GLU A 9 16.86 12.70 6.13
CA GLU A 9 16.49 11.98 4.92
C GLU A 9 15.17 11.27 5.20
N ASP A 10 14.09 11.67 4.52
CA ASP A 10 12.74 11.14 4.78
C ASP A 10 12.62 9.79 4.07
N VAL A 11 13.14 8.75 4.74
CA VAL A 11 13.11 7.36 4.24
C VAL A 11 11.70 6.92 3.88
N LEU A 12 10.69 7.42 4.61
CA LEU A 12 9.30 7.13 4.30
C LEU A 12 8.89 7.77 2.97
N ALA A 13 9.32 9.01 2.70
CA ALA A 13 9.07 9.66 1.42
C ALA A 13 9.72 8.87 0.28
N ASP A 14 10.97 8.42 0.43
CA ASP A 14 11.66 7.63 -0.59
C ASP A 14 10.94 6.29 -0.86
N LEU A 15 10.45 5.64 0.18
CA LEU A 15 9.68 4.41 0.05
C LEU A 15 8.32 4.63 -0.60
N LEU A 16 7.61 5.68 -0.20
CA LEU A 16 6.32 6.03 -0.79
C LEU A 16 6.45 6.48 -2.24
N GLN A 17 7.53 7.20 -2.60
CA GLN A 17 7.84 7.55 -4.00
C GLN A 17 8.18 6.32 -4.85
N SER A 18 8.76 5.28 -4.25
CA SER A 18 9.01 4.01 -4.95
C SER A 18 7.74 3.20 -5.22
N ILE A 19 6.63 3.55 -4.56
CA ILE A 19 5.33 2.93 -4.76
C ILE A 19 4.55 3.73 -5.80
N HIS A 20 4.39 3.16 -6.99
CA HIS A 20 3.46 3.72 -7.97
C HIS A 20 2.05 3.31 -7.54
N LEU A 21 1.36 4.25 -6.87
CA LEU A 21 -0.02 4.10 -6.46
C LEU A 21 -0.92 4.42 -7.64
N HIS A 22 -1.74 3.46 -8.04
CA HIS A 22 -2.86 3.71 -8.95
C HIS A 22 -4.14 3.45 -8.18
N SER A 23 -4.87 4.51 -7.86
CA SER A 23 -6.19 4.39 -7.25
C SER A 23 -7.24 4.18 -8.34
N THR A 24 -8.17 3.27 -8.05
CA THR A 24 -9.36 3.06 -8.87
C THR A 24 -10.59 3.22 -7.99
N LEU A 25 -11.45 4.16 -8.33
CA LEU A 25 -12.75 4.28 -7.68
C LEU A 25 -13.65 3.15 -8.19
N TYR A 26 -14.07 2.23 -7.30
CA TYR A 26 -14.96 1.14 -7.69
C TYR A 26 -16.41 1.58 -7.76
N CYS A 27 -16.89 2.26 -6.72
CA CYS A 27 -18.26 2.71 -6.67
C CYS A 27 -18.51 3.75 -5.58
N ARG A 28 -19.57 4.51 -5.81
CA ARG A 28 -20.33 5.19 -4.77
C ARG A 28 -21.51 4.30 -4.46
N ALA A 29 -21.66 3.86 -3.20
CA ALA A 29 -22.71 2.95 -2.81
C ALA A 29 -23.72 3.66 -1.90
N LYS A 30 -25.03 3.50 -2.19
CA LYS A 30 -26.13 3.92 -1.34
C LYS A 30 -26.89 2.67 -0.89
N MET A 31 -26.77 2.33 0.38
CA MET A 31 -27.25 1.07 0.95
C MET A 31 -28.38 1.35 1.93
N GLY A 32 -29.57 0.81 1.67
CA GLY A 32 -30.73 0.91 2.57
C GLY A 32 -30.84 -0.32 3.46
N ALA A 33 -30.98 -0.15 4.78
CA ALA A 33 -31.12 -1.27 5.70
C ALA A 33 -32.40 -2.10 5.43
N PRO A 34 -32.39 -3.46 5.58
CA PRO A 34 -31.21 -4.27 5.88
C PRO A 34 -30.33 -4.49 4.63
N TRP A 35 -29.01 -4.41 4.80
CA TRP A 35 -28.04 -4.66 3.73
C TRP A 35 -26.77 -5.30 4.25
N GLY A 36 -26.16 -6.16 3.44
CA GLY A 36 -24.88 -6.76 3.71
C GLY A 36 -24.12 -7.06 2.43
N LEU A 37 -22.86 -6.67 2.37
CA LEU A 37 -21.97 -6.81 1.24
C LEU A 37 -20.73 -7.61 1.64
N ARG A 38 -20.36 -8.62 0.84
CA ARG A 38 -19.11 -9.35 0.98
C ARG A 38 -18.20 -9.04 -0.20
N VAL A 39 -16.99 -8.60 0.10
CA VAL A 39 -15.90 -8.41 -0.85
C VAL A 39 -14.93 -9.56 -0.71
N SER A 40 -14.69 -10.30 -1.80
CA SER A 40 -13.73 -11.39 -1.83
C SER A 40 -12.31 -10.86 -1.71
N ARG A 41 -11.37 -11.71 -1.28
CA ARG A 41 -9.95 -11.35 -1.22
C ARG A 41 -9.45 -10.89 -2.59
N ARG A 42 -8.64 -9.84 -2.61
CA ARG A 42 -8.07 -9.23 -3.83
C ARG A 42 -6.57 -9.04 -3.66
N GLU A 43 -5.86 -8.99 -4.78
CA GLU A 43 -4.41 -8.69 -4.79
C GLU A 43 -4.10 -7.19 -4.70
N ILE A 44 -5.11 -6.35 -4.56
CA ILE A 44 -5.01 -4.90 -4.44
C ILE A 44 -5.55 -4.45 -3.08
N ALA A 45 -4.97 -3.40 -2.52
CA ALA A 45 -5.52 -2.81 -1.32
C ALA A 45 -6.94 -2.27 -1.59
N SER A 46 -7.83 -2.37 -0.60
CA SER A 46 -9.17 -1.81 -0.68
C SER A 46 -9.33 -0.67 0.31
N PHE A 47 -10.13 0.33 -0.02
CA PHE A 47 -10.51 1.37 0.92
C PHE A 47 -12.01 1.62 0.91
N HIS A 48 -12.55 2.05 2.06
CA HIS A 48 -13.93 2.46 2.21
C HIS A 48 -14.01 3.72 3.06
N ILE A 49 -14.82 4.67 2.62
CA ILE A 49 -15.13 5.91 3.35
C ILE A 49 -16.63 5.92 3.60
N VAL A 50 -17.02 6.06 4.88
CA VAL A 50 -18.43 6.28 5.24
C VAL A 50 -18.75 7.76 5.10
N THR A 51 -19.57 8.12 4.11
CA THR A 51 -19.93 9.52 3.85
C THR A 51 -21.27 9.93 4.49
N ALA A 52 -22.09 8.94 4.86
CA ALA A 52 -23.30 9.12 5.67
C ALA A 52 -23.74 7.80 6.30
N GLY A 53 -24.34 7.85 7.47
CA GLY A 53 -24.82 6.67 8.21
C GLY A 53 -23.70 5.93 8.92
N THR A 54 -23.90 4.62 9.14
CA THR A 54 -22.97 3.72 9.84
C THR A 54 -22.86 2.39 9.11
N SER A 55 -21.75 1.68 9.33
CA SER A 55 -21.53 0.33 8.80
C SER A 55 -20.71 -0.50 9.77
N TRP A 56 -21.02 -1.76 9.92
CA TRP A 56 -20.13 -2.74 10.55
C TRP A 56 -19.19 -3.33 9.52
N LEU A 57 -17.91 -3.36 9.85
CA LEU A 57 -16.86 -3.98 9.04
C LEU A 57 -16.31 -5.20 9.78
N THR A 58 -16.31 -6.36 9.09
CA THR A 58 -15.61 -7.57 9.56
C THR A 58 -14.53 -7.91 8.53
N VAL A 59 -13.29 -8.10 8.97
CA VAL A 59 -12.13 -8.38 8.11
C VAL A 59 -11.54 -9.73 8.47
N GLU A 60 -11.19 -10.52 7.45
CA GLU A 60 -10.47 -11.77 7.63
C GLU A 60 -9.15 -11.54 8.37
N GLY A 61 -8.93 -12.25 9.49
CA GLY A 61 -7.74 -12.09 10.32
C GLY A 61 -7.81 -10.94 11.35
N VAL A 62 -8.97 -10.31 11.52
CA VAL A 62 -9.24 -9.34 12.59
C VAL A 62 -10.37 -9.88 13.47
N ASP A 63 -10.10 -10.06 14.77
CA ASP A 63 -10.99 -10.81 15.69
C ASP A 63 -12.33 -10.12 15.95
N GLN A 64 -12.39 -8.80 15.93
CA GLN A 64 -13.57 -8.03 16.31
C GLN A 64 -14.11 -7.21 15.13
N PRO A 65 -15.44 -7.22 14.91
CA PRO A 65 -16.09 -6.30 14.01
C PRO A 65 -15.87 -4.85 14.44
N VAL A 66 -15.68 -3.96 13.48
CA VAL A 66 -15.45 -2.53 13.70
C VAL A 66 -16.69 -1.75 13.26
N LEU A 67 -17.24 -0.92 14.16
CA LEU A 67 -18.29 0.02 13.82
C LEU A 67 -17.67 1.26 13.15
N LEU A 68 -18.03 1.47 11.90
CA LEU A 68 -17.66 2.65 11.12
C LEU A 68 -18.78 3.69 11.20
N THR A 69 -18.42 4.93 11.35
CA THR A 69 -19.33 6.08 11.40
C THR A 69 -19.00 7.09 10.31
N GLN A 70 -19.90 8.03 10.09
CA GLN A 70 -19.68 9.07 9.07
C GLN A 70 -18.35 9.80 9.27
N GLY A 71 -17.57 9.87 8.22
CA GLY A 71 -16.22 10.47 8.19
C GLY A 71 -15.10 9.46 8.38
N ASP A 72 -15.41 8.22 8.80
CA ASP A 72 -14.38 7.19 8.97
C ASP A 72 -13.83 6.71 7.62
N LEU A 73 -12.53 6.48 7.59
CA LEU A 73 -11.80 5.84 6.51
C LEU A 73 -11.23 4.52 7.02
N VAL A 74 -11.41 3.47 6.24
CA VAL A 74 -10.70 2.19 6.43
C VAL A 74 -9.93 1.82 5.18
N ILE A 75 -8.74 1.27 5.39
CA ILE A 75 -7.89 0.72 4.33
C ILE A 75 -7.51 -0.70 4.73
N LEU A 76 -7.63 -1.62 3.78
CA LEU A 76 -7.18 -3.01 3.88
C LEU A 76 -5.96 -3.18 2.96
N PRO A 77 -4.74 -2.95 3.46
CA PRO A 77 -3.55 -2.87 2.62
C PRO A 77 -3.28 -4.15 1.82
N HIS A 78 -3.64 -5.30 2.39
CA HIS A 78 -3.40 -6.62 1.79
C HIS A 78 -4.61 -7.19 1.04
N GLY A 79 -5.65 -6.38 0.82
CA GLY A 79 -6.85 -6.80 0.11
C GLY A 79 -7.60 -7.97 0.74
N HIS A 80 -7.54 -8.12 2.08
CA HIS A 80 -8.23 -9.18 2.80
C HIS A 80 -9.72 -9.23 2.48
N ALA A 81 -10.29 -10.44 2.48
CA ALA A 81 -11.73 -10.60 2.37
C ALA A 81 -12.42 -9.91 3.56
N HIS A 82 -13.53 -9.23 3.28
CA HIS A 82 -14.25 -8.48 4.31
C HIS A 82 -15.73 -8.35 4.00
N THR A 83 -16.49 -8.01 5.02
CA THR A 83 -17.92 -7.71 4.89
C THR A 83 -18.22 -6.32 5.44
N LEU A 84 -19.17 -5.64 4.78
CA LEU A 84 -19.77 -4.40 5.23
C LEU A 84 -21.26 -4.65 5.41
N THR A 85 -21.81 -4.30 6.57
CA THR A 85 -23.21 -4.57 6.91
C THR A 85 -23.80 -3.41 7.71
N ASP A 86 -25.14 -3.26 7.66
CA ASP A 86 -25.86 -2.33 8.54
C ASP A 86 -25.90 -2.83 10.00
N HIS A 87 -25.91 -4.16 10.20
CA HIS A 87 -25.88 -4.80 11.51
C HIS A 87 -25.02 -6.08 11.45
N PRO A 88 -24.31 -6.48 12.51
CA PRO A 88 -23.40 -7.64 12.49
C PRO A 88 -24.03 -8.95 12.01
N ASN A 89 -25.32 -9.14 12.25
CA ASN A 89 -26.05 -10.35 11.91
C ASN A 89 -26.80 -10.29 10.57
N THR A 90 -26.65 -9.21 9.83
CA THR A 90 -27.34 -9.07 8.52
C THR A 90 -26.70 -10.02 7.48
N PRO A 91 -27.52 -10.81 6.76
CA PRO A 91 -27.03 -11.68 5.69
C PRO A 91 -26.27 -10.90 4.62
N VAL A 92 -25.16 -11.46 4.16
CA VAL A 92 -24.29 -10.80 3.17
C VAL A 92 -24.48 -11.39 1.77
N LYS A 93 -24.44 -10.53 0.76
CA LYS A 93 -24.38 -10.91 -0.66
C LYS A 93 -23.00 -10.61 -1.22
N LYS A 94 -22.50 -11.45 -2.12
CA LYS A 94 -21.22 -11.18 -2.78
C LYS A 94 -21.33 -9.95 -3.68
N LEU A 95 -20.32 -9.10 -3.66
CA LEU A 95 -20.27 -7.90 -4.50
C LEU A 95 -20.41 -8.25 -5.98
N GLU A 96 -19.74 -9.31 -6.42
CA GLU A 96 -19.77 -9.78 -7.81
C GLU A 96 -21.17 -10.14 -8.26
N ASP A 97 -21.96 -10.76 -7.38
CA ASP A 97 -23.37 -11.11 -7.68
C ASP A 97 -24.24 -9.86 -7.74
N LEU A 98 -24.03 -8.92 -6.84
CA LEU A 98 -24.78 -7.65 -6.81
C LEU A 98 -24.50 -6.79 -8.06
N VAL A 99 -23.26 -6.77 -8.53
CA VAL A 99 -22.86 -6.03 -9.75
C VAL A 99 -23.45 -6.72 -10.99
N ARG A 100 -23.49 -8.04 -11.03
CA ARG A 100 -23.99 -8.83 -12.16
C ARG A 100 -25.53 -8.79 -12.26
N THR A 101 -26.23 -8.88 -11.14
CA THR A 101 -27.71 -9.04 -11.10
C THR A 101 -28.46 -7.78 -10.68
N GLY A 102 -27.75 -6.79 -10.16
CA GLY A 102 -28.34 -5.54 -9.69
C GLY A 102 -28.71 -4.59 -10.84
N PRO A 103 -29.44 -3.50 -10.52
CA PRO A 103 -29.91 -2.51 -11.51
C PRO A 103 -28.77 -1.72 -12.18
N GLY A 104 -27.50 -2.10 -11.96
CA GLY A 104 -26.35 -1.34 -12.39
C GLY A 104 -26.14 -0.05 -11.57
N ALA A 105 -25.06 0.66 -11.86
CA ALA A 105 -24.86 1.99 -11.28
C ALA A 105 -25.68 3.01 -12.08
N LYS A 106 -26.72 3.54 -11.49
CA LYS A 106 -27.45 4.68 -12.05
C LYS A 106 -26.71 5.96 -11.63
N ASP A 107 -26.36 6.78 -12.59
CA ASP A 107 -25.57 8.01 -12.38
C ASP A 107 -24.23 7.77 -11.61
N GLY A 108 -23.63 6.59 -11.84
CA GLY A 108 -22.39 6.20 -11.14
C GLY A 108 -22.59 5.83 -9.67
N ILE A 109 -23.84 5.67 -9.19
CA ILE A 109 -24.16 5.27 -7.81
C ILE A 109 -24.75 3.86 -7.82
N PHE A 110 -24.10 2.96 -7.13
CA PHE A 110 -24.61 1.63 -6.85
C PHE A 110 -25.60 1.70 -5.69
N SER A 111 -26.83 1.21 -5.89
CA SER A 111 -27.85 1.19 -4.85
C SER A 111 -28.31 -0.24 -4.58
N SER A 112 -28.39 -0.61 -3.30
CA SER A 112 -28.85 -1.96 -2.89
C SER A 112 -29.42 -1.94 -1.46
N GLY A 113 -30.10 -3.04 -1.09
CA GLY A 113 -30.67 -3.23 0.24
C GLY A 113 -32.17 -2.90 0.31
N GLY A 114 -32.66 -2.68 1.54
CA GLY A 114 -34.06 -2.36 1.85
C GLY A 114 -34.39 -0.86 1.82
N GLN A 115 -35.46 -0.49 2.51
CA GLN A 115 -35.95 0.91 2.58
C GLN A 115 -35.67 1.56 3.95
N GLY A 116 -34.91 0.90 4.83
CA GLY A 116 -34.57 1.43 6.14
C GLY A 116 -33.50 2.51 6.12
N ALA A 117 -32.79 2.68 7.23
CA ALA A 117 -31.72 3.66 7.38
C ALA A 117 -30.67 3.56 6.25
N VAL A 118 -30.26 4.69 5.72
CA VAL A 118 -29.39 4.74 4.55
C VAL A 118 -27.94 4.96 4.99
N THR A 119 -27.05 4.08 4.52
CA THR A 119 -25.60 4.26 4.58
C THR A 119 -25.06 4.61 3.20
N THR A 120 -24.20 5.60 3.11
CA THR A 120 -23.50 5.98 1.87
C THR A 120 -22.01 5.75 2.01
N LEU A 121 -21.43 5.02 1.06
CA LEU A 121 -20.03 4.64 1.04
C LEU A 121 -19.36 5.11 -0.25
N ILE A 122 -18.07 5.45 -0.16
CA ILE A 122 -17.18 5.56 -1.31
C ILE A 122 -16.16 4.44 -1.16
N CYS A 123 -16.08 3.58 -2.18
CA CYS A 123 -15.25 2.40 -2.17
C CYS A 123 -14.30 2.41 -3.35
N GLY A 124 -13.06 2.01 -3.13
CA GLY A 124 -12.07 1.92 -4.19
C GLY A 124 -10.99 0.91 -3.92
N GLY A 125 -10.09 0.76 -4.88
CA GLY A 125 -8.86 -0.02 -4.78
C GLY A 125 -7.65 0.84 -5.00
N LEU A 126 -6.58 0.47 -4.33
CA LEU A 126 -5.26 1.03 -4.50
C LEU A 126 -4.38 -0.08 -5.07
N GLN A 127 -4.11 0.00 -6.36
CA GLN A 127 -3.17 -0.91 -7.00
C GLN A 127 -1.76 -0.39 -6.72
N LEU A 128 -0.98 -1.26 -6.13
CA LEU A 128 0.37 -0.97 -5.71
C LEU A 128 1.30 -1.79 -6.59
N GLU A 129 2.01 -1.16 -7.50
CA GLU A 129 2.85 -1.87 -8.47
C GLU A 129 3.95 -2.73 -7.83
N ALA A 130 4.30 -2.46 -6.57
CA ALA A 130 5.32 -3.18 -5.82
C ALA A 130 4.77 -3.88 -4.56
N HIS A 131 3.49 -4.25 -4.54
CA HIS A 131 2.79 -4.74 -3.36
C HIS A 131 3.52 -5.87 -2.61
N THR A 132 4.08 -6.84 -3.34
CA THR A 132 4.71 -8.02 -2.73
C THR A 132 6.17 -7.82 -2.34
N THR A 133 6.83 -6.76 -2.81
CA THR A 133 8.27 -6.56 -2.68
C THR A 133 8.66 -5.32 -1.89
N ASN A 134 7.72 -4.39 -1.66
CA ASN A 134 8.00 -3.21 -0.86
C ASN A 134 7.86 -3.55 0.63
N PRO A 135 8.93 -3.37 1.43
CA PRO A 135 8.94 -3.73 2.84
C PRO A 135 7.91 -2.99 3.68
N LEU A 136 7.42 -1.84 3.22
CA LEU A 136 6.35 -1.10 3.89
C LEU A 136 5.09 -1.97 4.07
N PHE A 137 4.75 -2.79 3.06
CA PHE A 137 3.56 -3.64 3.15
C PHE A 137 3.69 -4.74 4.19
N SER A 138 4.89 -5.29 4.40
CA SER A 138 5.09 -6.35 5.40
C SER A 138 4.81 -5.92 6.84
N ILE A 139 4.81 -4.60 7.09
CA ILE A 139 4.57 -4.04 8.42
C ILE A 139 3.18 -3.45 8.61
N LEU A 140 2.43 -3.25 7.53
CA LEU A 140 1.07 -2.74 7.64
C LEU A 140 0.14 -3.82 8.22
N PRO A 141 -0.77 -3.45 9.14
CA PRO A 141 -1.75 -4.39 9.69
C PRO A 141 -2.79 -4.78 8.64
N PRO A 142 -3.58 -5.84 8.88
CA PRO A 142 -4.69 -6.22 8.00
C PRO A 142 -5.70 -5.11 7.76
N LEU A 143 -5.85 -4.20 8.73
CA LEU A 143 -6.78 -3.08 8.73
C LEU A 143 -6.12 -1.83 9.28
N LEU A 144 -6.16 -0.75 8.52
CA LEU A 144 -5.92 0.62 8.99
C LEU A 144 -7.28 1.31 9.14
N HIS A 145 -7.63 1.73 10.35
CA HIS A 145 -8.87 2.45 10.64
C HIS A 145 -8.54 3.86 11.13
N MET A 146 -9.00 4.86 10.40
CA MET A 146 -8.95 6.26 10.78
C MET A 146 -10.34 6.70 11.19
N SER A 147 -10.54 6.89 12.48
CA SER A 147 -11.82 7.34 13.00
C SER A 147 -11.97 8.85 12.89
N SER A 148 -13.10 9.30 12.39
CA SER A 148 -13.47 10.71 12.36
C SER A 148 -13.67 11.32 13.75
N ARG A 149 -13.79 10.48 14.77
CA ARG A 149 -13.93 10.90 16.18
C ARG A 149 -12.60 11.27 16.82
N ASP A 150 -11.49 10.88 16.18
CA ASP A 150 -10.14 11.19 16.64
C ASP A 150 -9.63 12.50 16.00
N GLU A 151 -10.39 13.58 16.20
CA GLU A 151 -10.14 14.89 15.62
C GLU A 151 -8.77 15.47 15.98
N GLN A 152 -8.24 15.11 17.15
CA GLN A 152 -6.93 15.60 17.61
C GLN A 152 -5.77 14.88 16.90
N SER A 153 -5.96 13.64 16.50
CA SER A 153 -4.92 12.82 15.86
C SER A 153 -4.92 12.94 14.35
N ILE A 154 -6.05 13.29 13.70
CA ILE A 154 -6.19 13.27 12.24
C ILE A 154 -6.94 14.51 11.69
N PRO A 155 -6.39 15.74 11.88
CA PRO A 155 -7.09 16.98 11.49
C PRO A 155 -7.38 17.09 9.98
N TRP A 156 -6.54 16.47 9.15
CA TRP A 156 -6.64 16.49 7.67
C TRP A 156 -7.73 15.55 7.12
N LEU A 157 -8.11 14.50 7.87
CA LEU A 157 -9.04 13.45 7.38
C LEU A 157 -10.40 14.05 7.00
N ALA A 158 -11.00 14.85 7.90
CA ALA A 158 -12.30 15.48 7.67
C ALA A 158 -12.29 16.35 6.40
N THR A 159 -11.19 17.06 6.16
CA THR A 159 -11.04 17.93 4.98
C THR A 159 -10.98 17.11 3.69
N ILE A 160 -10.15 16.06 3.66
CA ILE A 160 -10.00 15.23 2.45
C ILE A 160 -11.28 14.43 2.19
N VAL A 161 -11.91 13.85 3.22
CA VAL A 161 -13.19 13.14 3.09
C VAL A 161 -14.29 14.07 2.56
N LYS A 162 -14.33 15.35 3.02
CA LYS A 162 -15.25 16.36 2.50
C LYS A 162 -15.01 16.65 1.01
N LEU A 163 -13.74 16.77 0.59
CA LEU A 163 -13.39 16.97 -0.82
C LEU A 163 -13.80 15.75 -1.67
N VAL A 164 -13.46 14.53 -1.23
CA VAL A 164 -13.84 13.30 -1.92
C VAL A 164 -15.36 13.20 -2.05
N LYS A 165 -16.11 13.52 -0.98
CA LYS A 165 -17.57 13.55 -1.00
C LYS A 165 -18.12 14.58 -1.98
N ALA A 166 -17.56 15.78 -2.04
CA ALA A 166 -17.96 16.85 -2.95
C ALA A 166 -17.74 16.45 -4.41
N GLU A 167 -16.56 15.92 -4.76
CA GLU A 167 -16.27 15.43 -6.11
C GLU A 167 -17.12 14.21 -6.48
N ALA A 168 -17.35 13.31 -5.53
CA ALA A 168 -18.19 12.14 -5.75
C ALA A 168 -19.68 12.48 -5.90
N SER A 169 -20.16 13.62 -5.42
CA SER A 169 -21.59 13.99 -5.46
C SER A 169 -22.05 14.59 -6.78
N VAL A 170 -21.14 15.06 -7.61
CA VAL A 170 -21.43 15.75 -8.87
C VAL A 170 -20.62 15.10 -10.00
N GLN A 171 -21.27 14.78 -11.12
CA GLN A 171 -20.56 14.31 -12.32
C GLN A 171 -19.88 15.50 -13.02
N ARG A 172 -18.69 15.87 -12.50
CA ARG A 172 -17.85 16.90 -13.12
C ARG A 172 -16.80 16.27 -14.02
N PRO A 173 -16.36 16.94 -15.09
CA PRO A 173 -15.18 16.52 -15.82
C PRO A 173 -13.99 16.34 -14.85
N ALA A 174 -13.22 15.26 -15.04
CA ALA A 174 -12.05 14.93 -14.22
C ALA A 174 -12.31 14.60 -12.73
N ALA A 175 -13.56 14.46 -12.26
CA ALA A 175 -13.87 14.08 -10.87
C ALA A 175 -13.20 12.78 -10.46
N GLU A 176 -13.17 11.77 -11.33
CA GLU A 176 -12.51 10.49 -11.08
C GLU A 176 -11.00 10.68 -10.87
N ALA A 177 -10.35 11.50 -11.69
CA ALA A 177 -8.92 11.79 -11.54
C ALA A 177 -8.61 12.50 -10.20
N ILE A 178 -9.48 13.42 -9.78
CA ILE A 178 -9.34 14.12 -8.49
C ILE A 178 -9.49 13.11 -7.34
N ILE A 179 -10.53 12.28 -7.36
CA ILE A 179 -10.78 11.28 -6.32
C ILE A 179 -9.61 10.28 -6.25
N THR A 180 -9.07 9.87 -7.40
CA THR A 180 -7.87 9.03 -7.48
C THR A 180 -6.71 9.66 -6.70
N ARG A 181 -6.37 10.91 -6.97
CA ARG A 181 -5.26 11.61 -6.27
C ARG A 181 -5.53 11.82 -4.78
N LEU A 182 -6.76 12.15 -4.43
CA LEU A 182 -7.15 12.26 -3.01
C LEU A 182 -7.04 10.92 -2.28
N SER A 183 -7.37 9.81 -2.93
CA SER A 183 -7.24 8.46 -2.36
C SER A 183 -5.78 8.05 -2.15
N GLU A 184 -4.88 8.46 -3.05
CA GLU A 184 -3.44 8.28 -2.89
C GLU A 184 -2.92 9.06 -1.67
N ILE A 185 -3.35 10.32 -1.52
CA ILE A 185 -3.01 11.14 -0.35
C ILE A 185 -3.57 10.50 0.94
N LEU A 186 -4.81 10.00 0.92
CA LEU A 186 -5.41 9.31 2.07
C LEU A 186 -4.58 8.09 2.49
N PHE A 187 -4.10 7.29 1.54
CA PHE A 187 -3.23 6.15 1.83
C PHE A 187 -1.93 6.58 2.49
N ILE A 188 -1.23 7.56 1.91
CA ILE A 188 0.03 8.08 2.46
C ILE A 188 -0.17 8.59 3.89
N GLN A 189 -1.22 9.35 4.11
CA GLN A 189 -1.54 9.89 5.44
C GLN A 189 -1.92 8.80 6.44
N ALA A 190 -2.64 7.76 5.99
CA ALA A 190 -2.98 6.61 6.82
C ALA A 190 -1.73 5.86 7.29
N VAL A 191 -0.78 5.64 6.36
CA VAL A 191 0.52 5.02 6.69
C VAL A 191 1.30 5.89 7.68
N ARG A 192 1.36 7.20 7.47
CA ARG A 192 2.03 8.14 8.41
C ARG A 192 1.41 8.11 9.80
N ALA A 193 0.08 8.16 9.89
CA ALA A 193 -0.65 8.08 11.15
C ALA A 193 -0.35 6.76 11.89
N TYR A 194 -0.39 5.63 11.17
CA TYR A 194 -0.04 4.33 11.72
C TYR A 194 1.40 4.30 12.25
N MET A 195 2.36 4.82 11.48
CA MET A 195 3.76 4.87 11.91
C MET A 195 3.99 5.76 13.14
N SER A 196 3.20 6.84 13.26
CA SER A 196 3.29 7.74 14.42
C SER A 196 2.64 7.15 15.67
N SER A 197 1.59 6.36 15.53
CA SER A 197 0.88 5.71 16.65
C SER A 197 1.53 4.40 17.12
N ALA A 198 2.40 3.80 16.28
CA ALA A 198 3.09 2.58 16.65
C ALA A 198 4.07 2.86 17.81
N SER A 199 3.73 2.34 18.99
CA SER A 199 4.53 2.42 20.19
C SER A 199 5.88 1.70 20.01
N ASP A 200 6.89 2.06 20.82
CA ASP A 200 8.27 1.52 20.77
C ASP A 200 8.39 -0.01 20.93
N GLY A 201 7.29 -0.70 21.22
CA GLY A 201 7.22 -2.16 21.27
C GLY A 201 7.19 -2.87 19.92
N ASN A 202 6.97 -2.16 18.83
CA ASN A 202 6.96 -2.76 17.49
C ASN A 202 8.39 -2.88 16.96
N ARG A 203 9.11 -3.92 17.45
CA ARG A 203 10.45 -4.32 17.00
C ARG A 203 10.36 -4.75 15.55
N GLY A 204 11.17 -4.18 14.69
CA GLY A 204 11.23 -4.54 13.30
C GLY A 204 11.43 -3.34 12.39
N TRP A 205 10.91 -3.42 11.21
CA TRP A 205 11.14 -2.46 10.14
C TRP A 205 10.75 -1.00 10.47
N LEU A 206 9.72 -0.78 11.32
CA LEU A 206 9.37 0.57 11.82
C LEU A 206 10.49 1.15 12.69
N ALA A 207 11.13 0.32 13.51
CA ALA A 207 12.28 0.74 14.29
C ALA A 207 13.47 1.05 13.38
N ALA A 208 13.64 0.30 12.27
CA ALA A 208 14.67 0.57 11.27
C ALA A 208 14.51 1.96 10.63
N LEU A 209 13.29 2.38 10.33
CA LEU A 209 13.01 3.71 9.78
C LEU A 209 13.29 4.86 10.76
N LYS A 210 13.03 4.62 12.06
CA LYS A 210 13.28 5.60 13.12
C LYS A 210 14.76 5.62 13.56
N ASP A 211 15.54 4.58 13.23
CA ASP A 211 16.96 4.51 13.59
C ASP A 211 17.78 5.40 12.64
N PRO A 212 18.55 6.38 13.15
CA PRO A 212 19.22 7.34 12.29
C PRO A 212 20.25 6.71 11.35
N GLN A 213 20.92 5.64 11.75
CA GLN A 213 21.95 4.98 10.95
C GLN A 213 21.33 4.01 9.93
N ILE A 214 20.42 3.16 10.38
CA ILE A 214 19.77 2.19 9.48
C ILE A 214 18.78 2.90 8.54
N GLY A 215 18.06 3.90 9.03
CA GLY A 215 17.20 4.75 8.19
C GLY A 215 17.99 5.42 7.07
N GLN A 216 19.15 6.03 7.38
CA GLN A 216 20.03 6.62 6.38
C GLN A 216 20.52 5.57 5.35
N ALA A 217 20.92 4.39 5.79
CA ALA A 217 21.32 3.31 4.88
C ALA A 217 20.17 2.87 3.95
N LEU A 218 18.95 2.74 4.50
CA LEU A 218 17.76 2.41 3.72
C LEU A 218 17.45 3.49 2.66
N SER A 219 17.56 4.78 3.02
CA SER A 219 17.38 5.90 2.10
C SER A 219 18.39 5.86 0.96
N LEU A 220 19.68 5.70 1.27
CA LEU A 220 20.74 5.58 0.26
C LEU A 220 20.48 4.46 -0.74
N ILE A 221 20.09 3.28 -0.25
CA ILE A 221 19.78 2.12 -1.10
C ILE A 221 18.56 2.40 -1.99
N GLN A 222 17.52 3.05 -1.47
CA GLN A 222 16.30 3.35 -2.22
C GLN A 222 16.53 4.40 -3.31
N ARG A 223 17.26 5.46 -3.00
CA ARG A 223 17.55 6.55 -3.94
C ARG A 223 18.51 6.11 -5.04
N GLN A 224 19.50 5.31 -4.69
CA GLN A 224 20.60 4.94 -5.58
C GLN A 224 20.81 3.42 -5.66
N PRO A 225 19.79 2.64 -6.09
CA PRO A 225 19.88 1.18 -6.10
C PRO A 225 20.91 0.65 -7.10
N GLY A 226 21.26 1.45 -8.13
CA GLY A 226 22.27 1.12 -9.13
C GLY A 226 23.73 1.24 -8.65
N GLU A 227 23.97 1.95 -7.54
CA GLU A 227 25.31 2.13 -6.99
C GLU A 227 25.93 0.82 -6.52
N SER A 228 27.26 0.70 -6.61
CA SER A 228 28.02 -0.50 -6.21
C SER A 228 28.10 -0.63 -4.69
N TRP A 229 26.94 -0.72 -4.04
CA TRP A 229 26.86 -0.86 -2.58
C TRP A 229 27.50 -2.15 -2.10
N THR A 230 28.40 -2.03 -1.12
CA THR A 230 28.92 -3.10 -0.31
C THR A 230 28.52 -2.89 1.15
N VAL A 231 28.63 -3.95 1.96
CA VAL A 231 28.38 -3.82 3.40
C VAL A 231 29.36 -2.81 4.03
N GLU A 232 30.60 -2.78 3.56
CA GLU A 232 31.64 -1.86 4.00
C GLU A 232 31.31 -0.41 3.64
N SER A 233 30.89 -0.17 2.39
CA SER A 233 30.59 1.19 1.94
C SER A 233 29.38 1.75 2.69
N LEU A 234 28.31 0.98 2.86
CA LEU A 234 27.13 1.40 3.62
C LEU A 234 27.46 1.64 5.10
N ALA A 235 28.23 0.74 5.73
CA ALA A 235 28.65 0.89 7.12
C ALA A 235 29.45 2.19 7.33
N SER A 236 30.36 2.50 6.38
CA SER A 236 31.14 3.73 6.40
C SER A 236 30.26 4.98 6.30
N HIS A 237 29.26 4.99 5.39
CA HIS A 237 28.33 6.12 5.23
C HIS A 237 27.52 6.44 6.49
N VAL A 238 27.25 5.42 7.32
CA VAL A 238 26.47 5.58 8.55
C VAL A 238 27.34 5.53 9.82
N SER A 239 28.65 5.65 9.68
CA SER A 239 29.63 5.69 10.78
C SER A 239 29.55 4.46 11.71
N LEU A 240 29.39 3.28 11.14
CA LEU A 240 29.43 1.99 11.82
C LEU A 240 30.56 1.11 11.32
N SER A 241 31.03 0.17 12.16
CA SER A 241 31.85 -0.92 11.67
C SER A 241 31.02 -1.88 10.81
N ARG A 242 31.69 -2.61 9.88
CA ARG A 242 31.02 -3.61 9.02
C ARG A 242 30.16 -4.61 9.81
N SER A 243 30.73 -5.14 10.91
CA SER A 243 30.05 -6.14 11.75
C SER A 243 28.87 -5.54 12.51
N ALA A 244 29.02 -4.36 13.10
CA ALA A 244 27.96 -3.65 13.81
C ALA A 244 26.79 -3.29 12.86
N PHE A 245 27.13 -2.77 11.67
CA PHE A 245 26.13 -2.46 10.65
C PHE A 245 25.35 -3.69 10.22
N SER A 246 26.04 -4.79 9.84
CA SER A 246 25.36 -6.03 9.41
C SER A 246 24.44 -6.60 10.48
N ALA A 247 24.89 -6.64 11.73
CA ALA A 247 24.09 -7.16 12.85
C ALA A 247 22.86 -6.28 13.11
N LYS A 248 23.07 -4.96 13.23
CA LYS A 248 22.00 -3.98 13.47
C LYS A 248 20.98 -3.93 12.33
N PHE A 249 21.47 -3.92 11.08
CA PHE A 249 20.61 -3.95 9.90
C PHE A 249 19.73 -5.20 9.87
N LYS A 250 20.32 -6.41 10.03
CA LYS A 250 19.59 -7.67 10.07
C LYS A 250 18.58 -7.72 11.23
N GLN A 251 18.95 -7.20 12.39
CA GLN A 251 18.07 -7.15 13.56
C GLN A 251 16.83 -6.28 13.32
N LEU A 252 16.99 -5.10 12.70
CA LEU A 252 15.94 -4.13 12.51
C LEU A 252 15.15 -4.36 11.20
N VAL A 253 15.83 -4.72 10.11
CA VAL A 253 15.19 -4.91 8.78
C VAL A 253 14.70 -6.35 8.59
N GLY A 254 15.23 -7.33 9.33
CA GLY A 254 14.86 -8.74 9.25
C GLY A 254 15.65 -9.56 8.24
N GLU A 255 16.43 -8.90 7.35
CA GLU A 255 17.25 -9.56 6.32
C GLU A 255 18.65 -8.93 6.22
N PRO A 256 19.66 -9.65 5.67
CA PRO A 256 20.99 -9.10 5.44
C PRO A 256 20.99 -7.92 4.44
N PRO A 257 21.91 -6.92 4.57
CA PRO A 257 21.96 -5.74 3.70
C PRO A 257 22.02 -6.07 2.21
N MET A 258 22.85 -7.01 1.78
CA MET A 258 22.99 -7.37 0.36
C MET A 258 21.74 -8.05 -0.22
N GLN A 259 20.99 -8.76 0.62
CA GLN A 259 19.72 -9.35 0.22
C GLN A 259 18.66 -8.27 0.01
N TYR A 260 18.59 -7.28 0.92
CA TYR A 260 17.74 -6.11 0.80
C TYR A 260 18.05 -5.31 -0.48
N ILE A 261 19.33 -5.01 -0.76
CA ILE A 261 19.75 -4.31 -2.00
C ILE A 261 19.30 -5.06 -3.24
N THR A 262 19.53 -6.39 -3.28
CA THR A 262 19.11 -7.23 -4.40
C THR A 262 17.61 -7.14 -4.62
N ARG A 263 16.82 -7.19 -3.56
CA ARG A 263 15.37 -7.06 -3.63
C ARG A 263 14.94 -5.69 -4.16
N VAL A 264 15.50 -4.59 -3.66
CA VAL A 264 15.21 -3.23 -4.13
C VAL A 264 15.54 -3.09 -5.62
N ARG A 265 16.71 -3.55 -6.07
CA ARG A 265 17.13 -3.55 -7.49
C ARG A 265 16.14 -4.28 -8.37
N LEU A 266 15.79 -5.52 -8.01
CA LEU A 266 14.90 -6.35 -8.82
C LEU A 266 13.47 -5.81 -8.84
N THR A 267 13.00 -5.20 -7.76
CA THR A 267 11.68 -4.52 -7.72
C THR A 267 11.66 -3.33 -8.66
N LYS A 268 12.70 -2.49 -8.64
CA LYS A 268 12.83 -1.36 -9.57
C LYS A 268 12.90 -1.83 -11.02
N ALA A 269 13.63 -2.93 -11.28
CA ALA A 269 13.67 -3.53 -12.61
C ALA A 269 12.28 -3.98 -13.07
N ALA A 270 11.50 -4.62 -12.20
CA ALA A 270 10.16 -5.05 -12.54
C ALA A 270 9.24 -3.88 -12.94
N ALA A 271 9.35 -2.72 -12.27
CA ALA A 271 8.63 -1.50 -12.64
C ALA A 271 9.08 -0.96 -14.00
N LEU A 272 10.40 -0.89 -14.26
CA LEU A 272 10.95 -0.45 -15.55
C LEU A 272 10.55 -1.38 -16.72
N LEU A 273 10.51 -2.70 -16.46
CA LEU A 273 10.08 -3.68 -17.47
C LEU A 273 8.60 -3.51 -17.85
N ARG A 274 7.73 -3.19 -16.88
CA ARG A 274 6.29 -2.92 -17.15
C ARG A 274 6.09 -1.64 -17.94
N ALA A 275 6.85 -0.59 -17.65
CA ALA A 275 6.81 0.66 -18.39
C ALA A 275 7.26 0.51 -19.86
N GLN A 276 7.86 -0.62 -20.22
CA GLN A 276 8.33 -0.99 -21.57
C GLN A 276 9.24 0.07 -22.23
N SER A 277 9.83 0.96 -21.46
CA SER A 277 10.57 2.14 -21.94
C SER A 277 12.06 1.91 -22.21
N ALA A 278 12.60 0.72 -21.80
CA ALA A 278 14.03 0.43 -21.87
C ALA A 278 14.31 -1.02 -22.30
N THR A 279 15.46 -1.27 -22.91
CA THR A 279 15.96 -2.62 -23.23
C THR A 279 16.33 -3.39 -21.96
N LEU A 280 16.50 -4.72 -22.05
CA LEU A 280 16.93 -5.52 -20.90
C LEU A 280 18.34 -5.13 -20.42
N VAL A 281 19.21 -4.75 -21.35
CA VAL A 281 20.56 -4.27 -21.04
C VAL A 281 20.50 -2.96 -20.25
N GLU A 282 19.72 -1.98 -20.74
CA GLU A 282 19.56 -0.68 -20.05
C GLU A 282 18.96 -0.84 -18.67
N VAL A 283 17.95 -1.71 -18.52
CA VAL A 283 17.38 -2.03 -17.21
C VAL A 283 18.45 -2.63 -16.29
N ALA A 284 19.21 -3.63 -16.76
CA ALA A 284 20.26 -4.27 -15.97
C ALA A 284 21.29 -3.26 -15.46
N LEU A 285 21.80 -2.41 -16.35
CA LEU A 285 22.80 -1.38 -16.01
C LEU A 285 22.24 -0.34 -15.03
N SER A 286 20.99 0.10 -15.24
CA SER A 286 20.36 1.13 -14.40
C SER A 286 20.15 0.69 -12.94
N ILE A 287 20.12 -0.62 -12.68
CA ILE A 287 19.96 -1.20 -11.34
C ILE A 287 21.25 -1.81 -10.80
N GLY A 288 22.39 -1.57 -11.45
CA GLY A 288 23.72 -1.96 -10.96
C GLY A 288 24.10 -3.42 -11.21
N TYR A 289 23.65 -4.02 -12.32
CA TYR A 289 24.16 -5.29 -12.83
C TYR A 289 25.10 -5.04 -14.00
N ASP A 290 26.24 -5.72 -13.99
CA ASP A 290 27.29 -5.58 -15.03
C ASP A 290 26.90 -6.22 -16.36
N SER A 291 25.89 -7.08 -16.39
CA SER A 291 25.42 -7.76 -17.61
C SER A 291 23.94 -8.15 -17.55
N GLU A 292 23.30 -8.18 -18.72
CA GLU A 292 21.94 -8.71 -18.89
C GLU A 292 21.83 -10.17 -18.42
N VAL A 293 22.86 -10.96 -18.58
CA VAL A 293 22.87 -12.38 -18.20
C VAL A 293 22.81 -12.53 -16.67
N ALA A 294 23.63 -11.76 -15.93
CA ALA A 294 23.61 -11.76 -14.46
C ALA A 294 22.27 -11.27 -13.92
N PHE A 295 21.75 -10.19 -14.49
CA PHE A 295 20.44 -9.65 -14.19
C PHE A 295 19.33 -10.67 -14.44
N SER A 296 19.28 -11.27 -15.64
CA SER A 296 18.23 -12.25 -16.00
C SER A 296 18.21 -13.48 -15.09
N LYS A 297 19.38 -13.98 -14.67
CA LYS A 297 19.49 -15.07 -13.69
C LYS A 297 18.95 -14.65 -12.32
N ALA A 298 19.33 -13.47 -11.81
CA ALA A 298 18.86 -12.94 -10.54
C ALA A 298 17.35 -12.70 -10.56
N PHE A 299 16.85 -12.06 -11.63
CA PHE A 299 15.44 -11.78 -11.82
C PHE A 299 14.59 -13.05 -11.87
N LYS A 300 15.01 -14.06 -12.67
CA LYS A 300 14.33 -15.35 -12.74
C LYS A 300 14.30 -16.08 -11.41
N ARG A 301 15.42 -16.04 -10.66
CA ARG A 301 15.48 -16.64 -9.32
C ARG A 301 14.52 -15.97 -8.35
N TYR A 302 14.34 -14.64 -8.46
CA TYR A 302 13.51 -13.85 -7.55
C TYR A 302 12.02 -13.91 -7.91
N PHE A 303 11.67 -13.71 -9.18
CA PHE A 303 10.29 -13.67 -9.67
C PHE A 303 9.78 -14.99 -10.27
N GLY A 304 10.59 -16.03 -10.30
CA GLY A 304 10.22 -17.32 -10.90
C GLY A 304 10.21 -17.34 -12.42
N MET A 305 10.34 -16.19 -13.10
CA MET A 305 10.27 -16.07 -14.55
C MET A 305 11.31 -15.12 -15.13
N ALA A 306 11.61 -15.29 -16.42
CA ALA A 306 12.56 -14.44 -17.12
C ALA A 306 12.03 -13.00 -17.31
N PRO A 307 12.92 -11.95 -17.33
CA PRO A 307 12.51 -10.54 -17.49
C PRO A 307 11.71 -10.28 -18.76
N GLY A 308 12.03 -10.96 -19.88
CA GLY A 308 11.30 -10.83 -21.14
C GLY A 308 9.85 -11.32 -21.05
N ALA A 309 9.61 -12.44 -20.36
CA ALA A 309 8.27 -12.96 -20.12
C ALA A 309 7.48 -12.07 -19.17
N TYR A 310 8.13 -11.52 -18.14
CA TYR A 310 7.56 -10.56 -17.21
C TYR A 310 7.09 -9.28 -17.93
N ARG A 311 7.88 -8.76 -18.86
CA ARG A 311 7.54 -7.60 -19.70
C ARG A 311 6.28 -7.82 -20.56
N GLN A 312 6.03 -9.06 -21.01
CA GLN A 312 4.88 -9.43 -21.83
C GLN A 312 3.58 -9.63 -21.04
N GLY A 313 3.56 -9.30 -19.73
CA GLY A 313 2.37 -9.43 -18.88
C GLY A 313 2.02 -10.87 -18.48
N ARG A 314 2.92 -11.83 -18.70
CA ARG A 314 2.76 -13.20 -18.22
C ARG A 314 3.17 -13.26 -16.73
N HIS A 315 2.32 -12.75 -15.84
CA HIS A 315 2.59 -12.81 -14.40
C HIS A 315 2.05 -14.14 -13.85
N PRO A 316 2.89 -14.98 -13.17
CA PRO A 316 2.35 -16.03 -12.32
C PRO A 316 1.67 -15.38 -11.11
N PRO A 317 0.67 -16.04 -10.50
CA PRO A 317 0.24 -15.65 -9.17
C PRO A 317 1.48 -15.71 -8.27
N ILE A 318 1.78 -14.59 -7.59
CA ILE A 318 2.96 -14.48 -6.73
C ILE A 318 2.62 -15.21 -5.44
N GLU A 319 2.99 -16.49 -5.36
CA GLU A 319 3.11 -17.17 -4.07
C GLU A 319 4.24 -16.51 -3.28
N ALA A 320 3.94 -16.08 -2.04
CA ALA A 320 4.93 -15.54 -1.13
C ALA A 320 6.08 -16.55 -0.99
N GLY A 321 7.23 -16.25 -1.58
CA GLY A 321 8.38 -17.14 -1.65
C GLY A 321 8.85 -17.50 -0.24
N ASN A 322 8.80 -18.79 0.07
CA ASN A 322 9.44 -19.39 1.22
C ASN A 322 10.95 -19.13 1.18
N PHE A 323 11.41 -18.12 1.88
CA PHE A 323 12.82 -17.95 2.23
C PHE A 323 13.16 -18.73 3.51
N ASN A 324 12.90 -20.06 3.51
CA ASN A 324 13.52 -20.99 4.45
C ASN A 324 14.01 -22.19 3.64
N ASN A 325 15.31 -22.21 3.32
CA ASN A 325 16.24 -23.35 3.34
C ASN A 325 17.47 -23.07 2.45
N SER A 326 18.55 -22.76 3.06
CA SER A 326 19.89 -23.42 3.08
C SER A 326 20.90 -22.45 3.68
#